data_d215e6ec80f6a52081c5bcd7f1826336
#
_entry.id   d215e6ec80f6a52081c5bcd7f1826336
#
_cell.length_a   1.000
_cell.length_b   1.000
_cell.length_c   1.000
_cell.angle_alpha   90.00
_cell.angle_beta   90.00
_cell.angle_gamma   90.00
#
_symmetry.space_group_name_H-M   'P 1'
#
loop_
_entity.id
_entity.type
_entity.pdbx_description
1 polymer ?
#
loop_
_entity_poly.entity_id
_entity_poly.type
_entity_poly.pdbx_seq_one_letter_code
_entity_poly.pdbx_strand_id
1 'polypeptide(L)'
;MADSSFDIVSKVERQEVDNALNQAAKEISQRYDFKGVGASISWSGDKILMEANSEDRVNAVLDVFQSKLIKRGISLKALDAGEPQLSGKEYKIFASIEEGISQENAKKVAKIIRDEGPKGIKAQVQGDELRVSSKSRDDLQAVIALLKGKDFDFALQFVNYR
;
A
#
# COMPACT_ATOMS: atom_id res chain seq x y z
N MET A 1 -32.06 -11.33 -14.68
CA MET A 1 -30.67 -11.40 -15.13
C MET A 1 -29.74 -11.15 -13.97
N ALA A 2 -28.64 -11.89 -13.95
CA ALA A 2 -27.63 -11.68 -12.91
C ALA A 2 -26.95 -10.32 -13.09
N ASP A 3 -26.69 -9.65 -11.99
CA ASP A 3 -25.93 -8.42 -12.00
C ASP A 3 -24.46 -8.71 -12.29
N SER A 4 -23.79 -7.79 -12.95
CA SER A 4 -22.34 -7.77 -13.03
C SER A 4 -21.77 -7.16 -11.77
N SER A 5 -20.55 -7.55 -11.41
CA SER A 5 -19.92 -7.07 -10.18
C SER A 5 -18.39 -7.04 -10.29
N PHE A 6 -17.76 -6.33 -9.38
CA PHE A 6 -16.34 -6.42 -9.11
C PHE A 6 -16.11 -6.16 -7.62
N ASP A 7 -14.92 -6.51 -7.18
CA ASP A 7 -14.54 -6.27 -5.79
C ASP A 7 -13.46 -5.18 -5.70
N ILE A 8 -13.60 -4.33 -4.70
CA ILE A 8 -12.59 -3.34 -4.35
C ILE A 8 -11.84 -3.90 -3.15
N VAL A 9 -10.53 -4.05 -3.32
CA VAL A 9 -9.65 -4.65 -2.31
C VAL A 9 -8.42 -3.77 -2.10
N SER A 10 -7.74 -3.99 -0.98
CA SER A 10 -6.43 -3.41 -0.72
C SER A 10 -5.52 -4.54 -0.25
N LYS A 11 -4.95 -5.25 -1.21
CA LYS A 11 -4.11 -6.42 -0.95
C LYS A 11 -2.67 -6.14 -1.32
N VAL A 12 -1.76 -6.73 -0.55
CA VAL A 12 -0.33 -6.65 -0.80
C VAL A 12 0.22 -8.08 -0.79
N GLU A 13 0.97 -8.43 -1.83
CA GLU A 13 1.64 -9.73 -1.86
C GLU A 13 2.90 -9.67 -1.04
N ARG A 14 2.94 -10.42 0.06
CA ARG A 14 4.08 -10.44 0.97
C ARG A 14 5.36 -10.87 0.27
N GLN A 15 5.28 -11.77 -0.70
CA GLN A 15 6.45 -12.19 -1.46
C GLN A 15 7.07 -11.02 -2.23
N GLU A 16 6.25 -10.14 -2.78
CA GLU A 16 6.75 -8.96 -3.48
C GLU A 16 7.37 -7.95 -2.52
N VAL A 17 6.83 -7.82 -1.31
CA VAL A 17 7.45 -6.98 -0.26
C VAL A 17 8.82 -7.56 0.11
N ASP A 18 8.90 -8.88 0.29
CA ASP A 18 10.15 -9.56 0.62
C ASP A 18 11.20 -9.38 -0.49
N ASN A 19 10.76 -9.49 -1.76
CA ASN A 19 11.65 -9.24 -2.90
C ASN A 19 12.17 -7.80 -2.90
N ALA A 20 11.29 -6.83 -2.63
CA ALA A 20 11.67 -5.42 -2.55
C ALA A 20 12.68 -5.19 -1.41
N LEU A 21 12.45 -5.80 -0.26
CA LEU A 21 13.34 -5.69 0.89
C LEU A 21 14.72 -6.28 0.58
N ASN A 22 14.75 -7.46 -0.05
CA ASN A 22 16.02 -8.10 -0.42
C ASN A 22 16.80 -7.27 -1.45
N GLN A 23 16.12 -6.67 -2.42
CA GLN A 23 16.73 -5.78 -3.39
C GLN A 23 17.26 -4.51 -2.73
N ALA A 24 16.51 -3.96 -1.78
CA ALA A 24 16.96 -2.78 -1.02
C ALA A 24 18.20 -3.12 -0.20
N ALA A 25 18.18 -4.25 0.50
CA ALA A 25 19.34 -4.69 1.29
C ALA A 25 20.58 -4.85 0.43
N LYS A 26 20.43 -5.42 -0.77
CA LYS A 26 21.53 -5.59 -1.70
C LYS A 26 22.10 -4.25 -2.17
N GLU A 27 21.23 -3.31 -2.56
CA GLU A 27 21.67 -1.99 -3.00
C GLU A 27 22.39 -1.24 -1.87
N ILE A 28 21.84 -1.29 -0.65
CA ILE A 28 22.42 -0.65 0.53
C ILE A 28 23.81 -1.20 0.80
N SER A 29 24.01 -2.52 0.66
CA SER A 29 25.32 -3.15 0.89
C SER A 29 26.35 -2.79 -0.18
N GLN A 30 25.92 -2.36 -1.36
CA GLN A 30 26.79 -2.06 -2.50
C GLN A 30 27.06 -0.57 -2.71
N ARG A 31 26.17 0.30 -2.23
CA ARG A 31 26.31 1.73 -2.46
C ARG A 31 27.39 2.33 -1.57
N TYR A 32 28.22 3.15 -2.19
CA TYR A 32 29.33 3.78 -1.49
C TYR A 32 28.89 4.70 -0.36
N ASP A 33 27.78 5.43 -0.53
CA ASP A 33 27.27 6.37 0.46
C ASP A 33 26.71 5.68 1.71
N PHE A 34 26.54 4.35 1.69
CA PHE A 34 26.11 3.59 2.86
C PHE A 34 27.27 2.86 3.56
N LYS A 35 28.49 2.98 3.05
CA LYS A 35 29.63 2.31 3.68
C LYS A 35 30.00 2.96 5.00
N GLY A 36 30.18 2.14 6.01
CA GLY A 36 30.62 2.60 7.33
C GLY A 36 29.56 3.33 8.15
N VAL A 37 28.30 3.37 7.69
CA VAL A 37 27.23 4.07 8.40
C VAL A 37 26.25 3.13 9.12
N GLY A 38 26.55 1.83 9.14
CA GLY A 38 25.68 0.85 9.80
C GLY A 38 24.32 0.71 9.16
N ALA A 39 24.20 1.02 7.86
CA ALA A 39 22.92 0.98 7.16
C ALA A 39 22.45 -0.46 6.95
N SER A 40 21.22 -0.73 7.31
CA SER A 40 20.61 -2.05 7.13
C SER A 40 19.11 -1.97 7.02
N ILE A 41 18.52 -3.01 6.42
CA ILE A 41 17.08 -3.20 6.38
C ILE A 41 16.80 -4.70 6.53
N SER A 42 15.84 -5.03 7.39
CA SER A 42 15.51 -6.43 7.67
C SER A 42 14.10 -6.53 8.25
N TRP A 43 13.55 -7.75 8.26
CA TRP A 43 12.33 -8.03 8.97
C TRP A 43 12.60 -8.08 10.47
N SER A 44 11.70 -7.48 11.25
CA SER A 44 11.69 -7.58 12.70
C SER A 44 10.29 -8.04 13.12
N GLY A 45 10.07 -9.35 13.18
CA GLY A 45 8.74 -9.91 13.34
C GLY A 45 7.90 -9.62 12.10
N ASP A 46 6.78 -8.97 12.27
CA ASP A 46 5.89 -8.56 11.18
C ASP A 46 6.17 -7.14 10.67
N LYS A 47 7.16 -6.47 11.25
CA LYS A 47 7.56 -5.12 10.85
C LYS A 47 8.88 -5.14 10.11
N ILE A 48 9.16 -4.05 9.42
CA ILE A 48 10.41 -3.84 8.71
C ILE A 48 11.24 -2.84 9.52
N LEU A 49 12.47 -3.24 9.86
CA LEU A 49 13.39 -2.42 10.62
C LEU A 49 14.48 -1.88 9.70
N MET A 50 14.63 -0.56 9.70
CA MET A 50 15.70 0.13 8.99
C MET A 50 16.59 0.82 10.02
N GLU A 51 17.91 0.71 9.86
CA GLU A 51 18.89 1.27 10.78
C GLU A 51 20.01 1.99 10.03
N ALA A 52 20.54 3.04 10.64
CA ALA A 52 21.78 3.70 10.20
C ALA A 52 22.28 4.58 11.35
N ASN A 53 23.51 5.11 11.20
CA ASN A 53 24.13 5.90 12.27
C ASN A 53 23.70 7.38 12.27
N SER A 54 22.83 7.80 11.35
CA SER A 54 22.29 9.15 11.33
C SER A 54 20.88 9.14 10.78
N GLU A 55 20.13 10.20 11.11
CA GLU A 55 18.77 10.37 10.62
C GLU A 55 18.73 10.45 9.09
N ASP A 56 19.65 11.22 8.50
CA ASP A 56 19.73 11.34 7.04
C ASP A 56 19.97 9.99 6.37
N ARG A 57 20.83 9.17 6.95
CA ARG A 57 21.16 7.87 6.36
C ARG A 57 20.04 6.85 6.53
N VAL A 58 19.34 6.84 7.65
CA VAL A 58 18.19 5.94 7.81
C VAL A 58 17.05 6.36 6.89
N ASN A 59 16.85 7.66 6.67
CA ASN A 59 15.88 8.14 5.70
C ASN A 59 16.27 7.72 4.28
N ALA A 60 17.57 7.71 3.97
CA ALA A 60 18.05 7.23 2.67
C ALA A 60 17.79 5.74 2.48
N VAL A 61 17.88 4.94 3.55
CA VAL A 61 17.50 3.52 3.52
C VAL A 61 16.02 3.38 3.18
N LEU A 62 15.17 4.18 3.80
CA LEU A 62 13.74 4.19 3.51
C LEU A 62 13.47 4.54 2.04
N ASP A 63 14.17 5.53 1.49
CA ASP A 63 14.01 5.94 0.09
C ASP A 63 14.36 4.78 -0.86
N VAL A 64 15.41 4.04 -0.58
CA VAL A 64 15.79 2.88 -1.38
C VAL A 64 14.67 1.83 -1.33
N PHE A 65 14.16 1.53 -0.15
CA PHE A 65 13.09 0.55 0.01
C PHE A 65 11.83 0.98 -0.74
N GLN A 66 11.43 2.24 -0.61
CA GLN A 66 10.26 2.78 -1.31
C GLN A 66 10.39 2.64 -2.83
N SER A 67 11.58 2.90 -3.38
CA SER A 67 11.81 2.76 -4.82
C SER A 67 11.69 1.31 -5.27
N LYS A 68 12.11 0.35 -4.44
CA LYS A 68 11.98 -1.08 -4.75
C LYS A 68 10.52 -1.54 -4.68
N LEU A 69 9.75 -1.02 -3.71
CA LEU A 69 8.33 -1.31 -3.62
C LEU A 69 7.60 -0.84 -4.89
N ILE A 70 7.88 0.38 -5.35
CA ILE A 70 7.27 0.93 -6.55
C ILE A 70 7.59 0.06 -7.76
N LYS A 71 8.84 -0.37 -7.91
CA LYS A 71 9.26 -1.24 -9.03
C LYS A 71 8.57 -2.60 -8.99
N ARG A 72 8.17 -3.06 -7.81
CA ARG A 72 7.44 -4.31 -7.63
C ARG A 72 5.92 -4.15 -7.71
N GLY A 73 5.45 -2.96 -8.06
CA GLY A 73 4.02 -2.70 -8.21
C GLY A 73 3.26 -2.52 -6.92
N ILE A 74 3.96 -2.28 -5.81
CA ILE A 74 3.33 -2.06 -4.51
C ILE A 74 3.17 -0.56 -4.30
N SER A 75 1.95 -0.13 -3.98
CA SER A 75 1.66 1.27 -3.69
C SER A 75 2.31 1.69 -2.38
N LEU A 76 2.91 2.87 -2.36
CA LEU A 76 3.45 3.44 -1.13
C LEU A 76 2.36 3.78 -0.11
N LYS A 77 1.11 3.83 -0.53
CA LYS A 77 -0.04 4.00 0.39
C LYS A 77 -0.22 2.79 1.30
N ALA A 78 0.34 1.63 0.93
CA ALA A 78 0.32 0.44 1.77
C ALA A 78 1.46 0.42 2.79
N LEU A 79 2.40 1.36 2.72
CA LEU A 79 3.54 1.43 3.63
C LEU A 79 3.28 2.48 4.71
N ASP A 80 3.31 2.04 5.95
CA ASP A 80 3.24 2.93 7.12
C ASP A 80 4.62 2.96 7.78
N ALA A 81 5.41 3.98 7.46
CA ALA A 81 6.74 4.16 8.01
C ALA A 81 6.68 5.14 9.18
N GLY A 82 7.23 4.73 10.32
CA GLY A 82 7.34 5.60 11.48
C GLY A 82 8.43 6.66 11.29
N GLU A 83 8.53 7.52 12.26
CA GLU A 83 9.58 8.54 12.29
C GLU A 83 10.90 7.92 12.77
N PRO A 84 12.06 8.45 12.32
CA PRO A 84 13.35 8.00 12.84
C PRO A 84 13.45 8.21 14.35
N GLN A 85 13.89 7.18 15.04
CA GLN A 85 14.05 7.20 16.50
C GLN A 85 15.49 6.86 16.85
N LEU A 86 16.09 7.67 17.73
CA LEU A 86 17.43 7.40 18.24
C LEU A 86 17.39 6.25 19.23
N SER A 87 18.20 5.24 18.99
CA SER A 87 18.33 4.06 19.84
C SER A 87 19.82 3.76 20.04
N GLY A 88 20.37 4.18 21.18
CA GLY A 88 21.81 4.10 21.40
C GLY A 88 22.54 5.06 20.48
N LYS A 89 23.42 4.52 19.62
CA LYS A 89 24.17 5.30 18.64
C LYS A 89 23.57 5.26 17.24
N GLU A 90 22.42 4.60 17.09
CA GLU A 90 21.81 4.40 15.78
C GLU A 90 20.42 5.00 15.74
N TYR A 91 19.99 5.35 14.52
CA TYR A 91 18.62 5.74 14.23
C TYR A 91 17.88 4.56 13.61
N LYS A 92 16.65 4.37 14.04
CA LYS A 92 15.79 3.27 13.58
C LYS A 92 14.47 3.80 13.05
N ILE A 93 14.01 3.19 11.96
CA ILE A 93 12.66 3.36 11.46
C ILE A 93 11.99 2.00 11.47
N PHE A 94 10.81 1.92 12.08
CA PHE A 94 9.95 0.74 11.98
C PHE A 94 8.84 1.05 10.99
N ALA A 95 8.62 0.14 10.05
CA ALA A 95 7.57 0.28 9.05
C ALA A 95 6.71 -0.97 9.04
N SER A 96 5.44 -0.79 8.69
CA SER A 96 4.51 -1.90 8.52
C SER A 96 3.83 -1.81 7.17
N ILE A 97 3.37 -2.97 6.67
CA ILE A 97 2.61 -3.05 5.43
C ILE A 97 1.14 -3.20 5.82
N GLU A 98 0.33 -2.28 5.33
CA GLU A 98 -1.09 -2.21 5.63
C GLU A 98 -1.88 -2.90 4.52
N GLU A 99 -2.74 -3.84 4.88
CA GLU A 99 -3.63 -4.55 3.97
C GLU A 99 -5.07 -4.42 4.43
N GLY A 100 -5.98 -4.60 3.46
CA GLY A 100 -7.40 -4.57 3.73
C GLY A 100 -7.95 -3.15 3.76
N ILE A 101 -9.25 -3.03 3.60
CA ILE A 101 -9.95 -1.75 3.67
C ILE A 101 -10.67 -1.71 5.02
N SER A 102 -10.32 -0.73 5.86
CA SER A 102 -10.99 -0.54 7.14
C SER A 102 -12.47 -0.22 6.92
N GLN A 103 -13.31 -0.46 7.92
CA GLN A 103 -14.73 -0.11 7.82
C GLN A 103 -14.93 1.38 7.57
N GLU A 104 -14.11 2.22 8.18
CA GLU A 104 -14.16 3.67 7.96
C GLU A 104 -13.87 4.02 6.50
N ASN A 105 -12.81 3.45 5.93
CA ASN A 105 -12.44 3.68 4.53
C ASN A 105 -13.48 3.08 3.59
N ALA A 106 -14.04 1.92 3.91
CA ALA A 106 -15.11 1.30 3.13
C ALA A 106 -16.34 2.22 3.06
N LYS A 107 -16.69 2.85 4.16
CA LYS A 107 -17.80 3.80 4.20
C LYS A 107 -17.52 5.03 3.33
N LYS A 108 -16.28 5.53 3.34
CA LYS A 108 -15.90 6.66 2.49
C LYS A 108 -16.05 6.32 1.01
N VAL A 109 -15.57 5.14 0.60
CA VAL A 109 -15.67 4.70 -0.79
C VAL A 109 -17.13 4.51 -1.18
N ALA A 110 -17.92 3.83 -0.34
CA ALA A 110 -19.33 3.59 -0.61
C ALA A 110 -20.10 4.92 -0.74
N LYS A 111 -19.79 5.90 0.08
CA LYS A 111 -20.42 7.22 0.02
C LYS A 111 -20.09 7.93 -1.30
N ILE A 112 -18.85 7.88 -1.75
CA ILE A 112 -18.44 8.49 -3.02
C ILE A 112 -19.20 7.82 -4.17
N ILE A 113 -19.32 6.50 -4.16
CA ILE A 113 -20.06 5.77 -5.20
C ILE A 113 -21.52 6.21 -5.21
N ARG A 114 -22.13 6.33 -4.04
CA ARG A 114 -23.54 6.73 -3.93
C ARG A 114 -23.78 8.17 -4.38
N ASP A 115 -22.90 9.09 -3.96
CA ASP A 115 -23.11 10.52 -4.17
C ASP A 115 -22.64 10.99 -5.56
N GLU A 116 -21.62 10.37 -6.11
CA GLU A 116 -20.96 10.84 -7.36
C GLU A 116 -21.04 9.83 -8.50
N GLY A 117 -21.39 8.58 -8.21
CA GLY A 117 -21.46 7.53 -9.23
C GLY A 117 -22.85 7.44 -9.88
N PRO A 118 -22.98 6.53 -10.86
CA PRO A 118 -24.28 6.30 -11.51
C PRO A 118 -25.32 5.77 -10.52
N LYS A 119 -26.58 6.03 -10.79
CA LYS A 119 -27.68 5.49 -9.99
C LYS A 119 -27.82 3.99 -10.24
N GLY A 120 -28.31 3.26 -9.22
CA GLY A 120 -28.53 1.82 -9.34
C GLY A 120 -27.32 0.97 -9.02
N ILE A 121 -26.24 1.57 -8.56
CA ILE A 121 -25.07 0.85 -8.09
C ILE A 121 -25.30 0.40 -6.65
N LYS A 122 -24.95 -0.86 -6.39
CA LYS A 122 -24.95 -1.40 -5.01
C LYS A 122 -23.50 -1.60 -4.57
N ALA A 123 -23.18 -1.06 -3.41
CA ALA A 123 -21.87 -1.24 -2.79
C ALA A 123 -22.08 -1.91 -1.44
N GLN A 124 -21.52 -3.08 -1.25
CA GLN A 124 -21.64 -3.86 -0.02
C GLN A 124 -20.28 -4.11 0.60
N VAL A 125 -20.15 -3.81 1.88
CA VAL A 125 -18.94 -4.11 2.65
C VAL A 125 -18.94 -5.60 2.98
N GLN A 126 -17.85 -6.28 2.62
CA GLN A 126 -17.65 -7.70 2.90
C GLN A 126 -16.29 -7.89 3.56
N GLY A 127 -16.27 -7.93 4.91
CA GLY A 127 -15.03 -8.01 5.65
C GLY A 127 -14.17 -6.77 5.42
N ASP A 128 -12.99 -6.96 4.82
CA ASP A 128 -12.06 -5.89 4.49
C ASP A 128 -12.10 -5.50 2.99
N GLU A 129 -13.18 -5.82 2.31
CA GLU A 129 -13.39 -5.57 0.89
C GLU A 129 -14.75 -4.92 0.65
N LEU A 130 -14.96 -4.37 -0.55
CA LEU A 130 -16.28 -3.94 -1.00
C LEU A 130 -16.64 -4.68 -2.27
N ARG A 131 -17.88 -5.13 -2.37
CA ARG A 131 -18.43 -5.66 -3.61
C ARG A 131 -19.34 -4.62 -4.23
N VAL A 132 -19.06 -4.28 -5.49
CA VAL A 132 -19.84 -3.31 -6.26
C VAL A 132 -20.56 -4.05 -7.36
N SER A 133 -21.87 -3.89 -7.45
CA SER A 133 -22.69 -4.57 -8.45
C SER A 133 -23.64 -3.61 -9.13
N SER A 134 -23.99 -3.95 -10.38
CA SER A 134 -24.94 -3.20 -11.20
C SER A 134 -25.45 -4.08 -12.31
N LYS A 135 -26.62 -3.74 -12.83
CA LYS A 135 -27.16 -4.36 -14.05
C LYS A 135 -26.41 -3.90 -15.30
N SER A 136 -25.69 -2.78 -15.22
CA SER A 136 -24.96 -2.20 -16.35
C SER A 136 -23.46 -2.30 -16.12
N ARG A 137 -22.73 -2.97 -17.02
CA ARG A 137 -21.26 -3.02 -16.99
C ARG A 137 -20.66 -1.65 -17.24
N ASP A 138 -21.28 -0.81 -18.05
CA ASP A 138 -20.81 0.55 -18.31
C ASP A 138 -20.84 1.38 -17.03
N ASP A 139 -21.85 1.20 -16.19
CA ASP A 139 -21.93 1.87 -14.91
C ASP A 139 -20.82 1.41 -13.96
N LEU A 140 -20.45 0.12 -14.00
CA LEU A 140 -19.32 -0.39 -13.21
C LEU A 140 -18.01 0.22 -13.68
N GLN A 141 -17.81 0.37 -14.99
CA GLN A 141 -16.60 1.03 -15.51
C GLN A 141 -16.57 2.51 -15.11
N ALA A 142 -17.72 3.16 -15.08
CA ALA A 142 -17.81 4.55 -14.60
C ALA A 142 -17.39 4.67 -13.13
N VAL A 143 -17.79 3.71 -12.29
CA VAL A 143 -17.39 3.69 -10.89
C VAL A 143 -15.88 3.52 -10.75
N ILE A 144 -15.28 2.60 -11.51
CA ILE A 144 -13.83 2.38 -11.50
C ILE A 144 -13.10 3.67 -11.89
N ALA A 145 -13.53 4.33 -12.97
CA ALA A 145 -12.92 5.58 -13.42
C ALA A 145 -13.06 6.68 -12.36
N LEU A 146 -14.23 6.79 -11.74
CA LEU A 146 -14.48 7.75 -10.66
C LEU A 146 -13.50 7.54 -9.51
N LEU A 147 -13.35 6.30 -9.04
CA LEU A 147 -12.49 5.99 -7.89
C LEU A 147 -11.00 6.14 -8.23
N LYS A 148 -10.59 5.81 -9.47
CA LYS A 148 -9.22 6.03 -9.90
C LYS A 148 -8.85 7.51 -9.95
N GLY A 149 -9.82 8.38 -10.19
CA GLY A 149 -9.61 9.82 -10.21
C GLY A 149 -9.57 10.47 -8.82
N LYS A 150 -9.86 9.72 -7.77
CA LYS A 150 -9.81 10.23 -6.40
C LYS A 150 -8.48 9.91 -5.76
N ASP A 151 -8.03 10.79 -4.88
CA ASP A 151 -6.78 10.60 -4.13
C ASP A 151 -7.11 10.11 -2.72
N PHE A 152 -7.00 8.79 -2.54
CA PHE A 152 -7.18 8.17 -1.24
C PHE A 152 -5.83 8.02 -0.54
N ASP A 153 -5.84 8.01 0.79
CA ASP A 153 -4.65 7.74 1.59
C ASP A 153 -4.41 6.24 1.82
N PHE A 154 -5.14 5.40 1.13
CA PHE A 154 -4.99 3.94 1.14
C PHE A 154 -5.06 3.41 -0.29
N ALA A 155 -4.46 2.24 -0.51
CA ALA A 155 -4.42 1.62 -1.85
C ALA A 155 -5.75 0.96 -2.19
N LEU A 156 -6.16 1.06 -3.45
CA LEU A 156 -7.33 0.37 -3.97
C LEU A 156 -6.96 -0.45 -5.20
N GLN A 157 -7.53 -1.64 -5.29
CA GLN A 157 -7.42 -2.52 -6.45
C GLN A 157 -8.81 -3.00 -6.83
N PHE A 158 -9.03 -3.19 -8.12
CA PHE A 158 -10.33 -3.62 -8.66
C PHE A 158 -10.14 -5.01 -9.28
N VAL A 159 -10.79 -5.99 -8.68
CA VAL A 159 -10.56 -7.39 -9.04
C VAL A 159 -11.87 -8.16 -9.09
N ASN A 160 -11.81 -9.43 -9.48
CA ASN A 160 -12.93 -10.37 -9.46
C ASN A 160 -14.11 -9.89 -10.31
N TYR A 161 -13.83 -9.42 -11.53
CA TYR A 161 -14.87 -9.01 -12.45
C TYR A 161 -15.78 -10.20 -12.82
N ARG A 162 -17.11 -10.00 -12.73
CA ARG A 162 -18.10 -11.04 -13.01
C ARG A 162 -19.21 -10.52 -13.91
#